data_aba31e3402c7c9f349597d861ed38c6e
#
_entry.id   aba31e3402c7c9f349597d861ed38c6e
#
_cell.length_a   1.000
_cell.length_b   1.000
_cell.length_c   1.000
_cell.angle_alpha   90.00
_cell.angle_beta   90.00
_cell.angle_gamma   90.00
#
_symmetry.space_group_name_H-M   'P 1'
#
loop_
_entity.id
_entity.type
_entity.pdbx_description
1 polymer ?
#
loop_
_entity_poly.entity_id
_entity_poly.type
_entity_poly.pdbx_seq_one_letter_code
_entity_poly.pdbx_strand_id
1 'polypeptide(L)'
;IFIFIFGLKENKNIYWFLLPFIFGFAFLSKQVPAAYILISLLIVLLYNSFFNDKKTNIKIFSLLLISSLIFIFLLILVLNLNGIPINSFVQQYILYPLSIGQSRVGSYEINLENFFLKYKLIHIFLIPYFLINILKIFRIKNYYKNFNFFLFLIIFLSVISLIFHQLLTKNQNFIFFLIPLLAALIHIETTKKKKKIVIISLIFLLCFFST
;
A
#
# COMPACT_ATOMS: atom_id res chain seq x y z
N ILE A 1 1.43 -6.54 3.30
CA ILE A 1 2.24 -5.40 3.76
C ILE A 1 3.29 -5.86 4.79
N PHE A 2 2.93 -6.50 5.91
CA PHE A 2 3.88 -6.89 6.98
C PHE A 2 5.05 -7.72 6.47
N ILE A 3 4.81 -8.76 5.68
CA ILE A 3 5.88 -9.61 5.11
C ILE A 3 6.84 -8.81 4.24
N PHE A 4 6.34 -7.85 3.47
CA PHE A 4 7.18 -6.95 2.69
C PHE A 4 8.07 -6.08 3.60
N ILE A 5 7.49 -5.54 4.69
CA ILE A 5 8.22 -4.75 5.69
C ILE A 5 9.34 -5.59 6.34
N PHE A 6 9.04 -6.85 6.72
CA PHE A 6 10.05 -7.76 7.25
C PHE A 6 11.12 -8.13 6.21
N GLY A 7 10.73 -8.30 4.94
CA GLY A 7 11.66 -8.50 3.84
C GLY A 7 12.68 -7.36 3.72
N LEU A 8 12.20 -6.10 3.76
CA LEU A 8 13.06 -4.92 3.73
C LEU A 8 13.94 -4.77 4.98
N LYS A 9 13.41 -5.12 6.16
CA LYS A 9 14.11 -4.95 7.45
C LYS A 9 15.16 -6.03 7.70
N GLU A 10 14.81 -7.28 7.47
CA GLU A 10 15.64 -8.43 7.84
C GLU A 10 16.41 -9.03 6.65
N ASN A 11 16.03 -8.68 5.44
CA ASN A 11 16.58 -9.18 4.17
C ASN A 11 16.66 -10.72 4.08
N LYS A 12 15.74 -11.43 4.76
CA LYS A 12 15.67 -12.89 4.72
C LYS A 12 14.91 -13.36 3.48
N ASN A 13 15.45 -14.37 2.81
CA ASN A 13 14.90 -14.95 1.56
C ASN A 13 13.46 -15.42 1.71
N ILE A 14 13.11 -15.95 2.91
CA ILE A 14 11.77 -16.50 3.14
C ILE A 14 10.66 -15.46 2.96
N TYR A 15 10.90 -14.21 3.35
CA TYR A 15 9.89 -13.15 3.19
C TYR A 15 9.66 -12.81 1.72
N TRP A 16 10.72 -12.75 0.93
CA TRP A 16 10.64 -12.51 -0.52
C TRP A 16 9.97 -13.68 -1.25
N PHE A 17 10.26 -14.91 -0.81
CA PHE A 17 9.62 -16.11 -1.36
C PHE A 17 8.13 -16.19 -1.01
N LEU A 18 7.70 -15.85 0.21
CA LEU A 18 6.30 -15.92 0.63
C LEU A 18 5.44 -14.80 0.06
N LEU A 19 6.06 -13.68 -0.34
CA LEU A 19 5.34 -12.48 -0.76
C LEU A 19 4.36 -12.73 -1.94
N PRO A 20 4.76 -13.37 -3.06
CA PRO A 20 3.86 -13.67 -4.17
C PRO A 20 2.69 -14.58 -3.79
N PHE A 21 2.90 -15.56 -2.89
CA PHE A 21 1.80 -16.42 -2.40
C PHE A 21 0.74 -15.60 -1.68
N ILE A 22 1.17 -14.73 -0.76
CA ILE A 22 0.24 -13.93 0.03
C ILE A 22 -0.51 -12.94 -0.85
N PHE A 23 0.17 -12.31 -1.81
CA PHE A 23 -0.50 -11.44 -2.77
C PHE A 23 -1.40 -12.20 -3.72
N GLY A 24 -1.01 -13.40 -4.16
CA GLY A 24 -1.85 -14.27 -4.96
C GLY A 24 -3.15 -14.63 -4.24
N PHE A 25 -3.08 -15.07 -2.99
CA PHE A 25 -4.27 -15.35 -2.19
C PHE A 25 -5.11 -14.10 -1.91
N ALA A 26 -4.47 -12.98 -1.61
CA ALA A 26 -5.18 -11.71 -1.41
C ALA A 26 -5.90 -11.26 -2.70
N PHE A 27 -5.26 -11.43 -3.86
CA PHE A 27 -5.85 -11.14 -5.16
C PHE A 27 -7.02 -12.06 -5.48
N LEU A 28 -6.92 -13.35 -5.21
CA LEU A 28 -8.01 -14.31 -5.37
C LEU A 28 -9.18 -14.01 -4.44
N SER A 29 -8.91 -13.50 -3.24
CA SER A 29 -9.94 -13.12 -2.27
C SER A 29 -10.63 -11.81 -2.67
N LYS A 30 -9.87 -10.75 -2.96
CA LYS A 30 -10.40 -9.44 -3.35
C LYS A 30 -9.41 -8.70 -4.24
N GLN A 31 -9.66 -8.72 -5.54
CA GLN A 31 -8.72 -8.28 -6.58
C GLN A 31 -8.28 -6.82 -6.45
N VAL A 32 -9.24 -5.90 -6.34
CA VAL A 32 -8.96 -4.48 -6.52
C VAL A 32 -8.12 -3.88 -5.39
N PRO A 33 -8.41 -4.06 -4.08
CA PRO A 33 -7.51 -3.50 -3.07
C PRO A 33 -6.12 -4.17 -3.11
N ALA A 34 -6.05 -5.48 -3.39
CA ALA A 34 -4.79 -6.21 -3.46
C ALA A 34 -3.90 -5.71 -4.60
N ALA A 35 -4.47 -5.46 -5.79
CA ALA A 35 -3.73 -4.95 -6.94
C ALA A 35 -3.13 -3.56 -6.67
N TYR A 36 -3.89 -2.62 -6.10
CA TYR A 36 -3.39 -1.29 -5.80
C TYR A 36 -2.31 -1.28 -4.72
N ILE A 37 -2.46 -2.10 -3.68
CA ILE A 37 -1.42 -2.27 -2.66
C ILE A 37 -0.18 -2.90 -3.28
N LEU A 38 -0.31 -3.90 -4.15
CA LEU A 38 0.81 -4.51 -4.85
C LEU A 38 1.60 -3.49 -5.67
N ILE A 39 0.91 -2.64 -6.45
CA ILE A 39 1.55 -1.57 -7.22
C ILE A 39 2.33 -0.64 -6.29
N SER A 40 1.75 -0.23 -5.16
CA SER A 40 2.41 0.61 -4.17
C SER A 40 3.69 -0.03 -3.63
N LEU A 41 3.65 -1.33 -3.33
CA LEU A 41 4.83 -2.05 -2.82
C LEU A 41 5.88 -2.28 -3.90
N LEU A 42 5.49 -2.49 -5.17
CA LEU A 42 6.42 -2.57 -6.29
C LEU A 42 7.16 -1.24 -6.49
N ILE A 43 6.49 -0.10 -6.38
CA ILE A 43 7.13 1.22 -6.42
C ILE A 43 8.20 1.34 -5.33
N VAL A 44 7.87 0.93 -4.09
CA VAL A 44 8.84 0.95 -2.98
C VAL A 44 9.98 -0.03 -3.21
N LEU A 45 9.71 -1.21 -3.77
CA LEU A 45 10.74 -2.20 -4.09
C LEU A 45 11.71 -1.66 -5.16
N LEU A 46 11.17 -1.07 -6.24
CA LEU A 46 11.99 -0.44 -7.28
C LEU A 46 12.83 0.68 -6.70
N TYR A 47 12.25 1.54 -5.86
CA TYR A 47 12.99 2.59 -5.18
C TYR A 47 14.11 2.01 -4.29
N ASN A 48 13.83 0.96 -3.51
CA ASN A 48 14.83 0.29 -2.68
C ASN A 48 15.97 -0.32 -3.52
N SER A 49 15.68 -0.78 -4.74
CA SER A 49 16.70 -1.38 -5.62
C SER A 49 17.80 -0.41 -6.04
N PHE A 50 17.57 0.90 -6.00
CA PHE A 50 18.61 1.90 -6.26
C PHE A 50 19.66 1.99 -5.15
N PHE A 51 19.36 1.47 -3.96
CA PHE A 51 20.28 1.54 -2.80
C PHE A 51 20.93 0.20 -2.47
N ASN A 52 20.40 -0.89 -3.01
CA ASN A 52 20.99 -2.22 -2.86
C ASN A 52 22.07 -2.47 -3.91
N ASP A 53 23.00 -3.36 -3.59
CA ASP A 53 23.93 -3.89 -4.57
C ASP A 53 23.23 -4.76 -5.63
N LYS A 54 23.84 -4.86 -6.82
CA LYS A 54 23.27 -5.60 -7.96
C LYS A 54 22.97 -7.07 -7.61
N LYS A 55 23.84 -7.72 -6.82
CA LYS A 55 23.69 -9.12 -6.41
C LYS A 55 22.44 -9.32 -5.55
N THR A 56 22.23 -8.44 -4.57
CA THR A 56 21.04 -8.45 -3.71
C THR A 56 19.76 -8.22 -4.52
N ASN A 57 19.77 -7.27 -5.46
CA ASN A 57 18.63 -7.03 -6.33
C ASN A 57 18.28 -8.25 -7.18
N ILE A 58 19.27 -8.84 -7.87
CA ILE A 58 19.06 -10.06 -8.68
C ILE A 58 18.46 -11.17 -7.82
N LYS A 59 18.97 -11.37 -6.61
CA LYS A 59 18.47 -12.38 -5.68
C LYS A 59 17.01 -12.13 -5.30
N ILE A 60 16.64 -10.91 -4.93
CA ILE A 60 15.26 -10.56 -4.57
C ILE A 60 14.32 -10.80 -5.76
N PHE A 61 14.65 -10.24 -6.92
CA PHE A 61 13.81 -10.37 -8.10
C PHE A 61 13.70 -11.83 -8.59
N SER A 62 14.77 -12.62 -8.53
CA SER A 62 14.70 -14.04 -8.87
C SER A 62 13.82 -14.84 -7.89
N LEU A 63 13.91 -14.57 -6.60
CA LEU A 63 13.03 -15.21 -5.61
C LEU A 63 11.55 -14.86 -5.85
N LEU A 64 11.25 -13.60 -6.11
CA LEU A 64 9.87 -13.16 -6.42
C LEU A 64 9.37 -13.84 -7.70
N LEU A 65 10.19 -13.92 -8.75
CA LEU A 65 9.82 -14.55 -10.01
C LEU A 65 9.57 -16.05 -9.84
N ILE A 66 10.51 -16.78 -9.23
CA ILE A 66 10.39 -18.23 -9.00
C ILE A 66 9.14 -18.53 -8.17
N SER A 67 8.94 -17.80 -7.09
CA SER A 67 7.79 -17.96 -6.21
C SER A 67 6.46 -17.64 -6.92
N SER A 68 6.44 -16.62 -7.78
CA SER A 68 5.26 -16.31 -8.61
C SER A 68 4.94 -17.43 -9.59
N LEU A 69 5.95 -18.00 -10.24
CA LEU A 69 5.78 -19.14 -11.15
C LEU A 69 5.25 -20.38 -10.42
N ILE A 70 5.79 -20.66 -9.23
CA ILE A 70 5.28 -21.77 -8.38
C ILE A 70 3.82 -21.52 -8.00
N PHE A 71 3.46 -20.30 -7.60
CA PHE A 71 2.08 -19.96 -7.27
C PHE A 71 1.13 -20.15 -8.45
N ILE A 72 1.52 -19.67 -9.64
CA ILE A 72 0.72 -19.84 -10.87
C ILE A 72 0.58 -21.32 -11.23
N PHE A 73 1.64 -22.09 -11.14
CA PHE A 73 1.61 -23.54 -11.39
C PHE A 73 0.63 -24.24 -10.44
N LEU A 74 0.71 -23.96 -9.15
CA LEU A 74 -0.22 -24.52 -8.15
C LEU A 74 -1.66 -24.08 -8.41
N LEU A 75 -1.90 -22.84 -8.79
CA LEU A 75 -3.22 -22.35 -9.16
C LEU A 75 -3.78 -23.12 -10.36
N ILE A 76 -3.01 -23.30 -11.43
CA ILE A 76 -3.41 -24.08 -12.62
C ILE A 76 -3.71 -25.53 -12.24
N LEU A 77 -2.89 -26.12 -11.38
CA LEU A 77 -3.10 -27.49 -10.91
C LEU A 77 -4.44 -27.60 -10.15
N VAL A 78 -4.73 -26.66 -9.24
CA VAL A 78 -6.01 -26.64 -8.49
C VAL A 78 -7.19 -26.45 -9.43
N LEU A 79 -7.11 -25.57 -10.43
CA LEU A 79 -8.16 -25.38 -11.43
C LEU A 79 -8.44 -26.66 -12.21
N ASN A 80 -7.40 -27.33 -12.69
CA ASN A 80 -7.51 -28.58 -13.43
C ASN A 80 -8.12 -29.70 -12.59
N LEU A 81 -7.68 -29.87 -11.34
CA LEU A 81 -8.24 -30.86 -10.42
C LEU A 81 -9.72 -30.66 -10.13
N ASN A 82 -10.21 -29.40 -10.18
CA ASN A 82 -11.63 -29.08 -10.00
C ASN A 82 -12.42 -28.99 -11.33
N GLY A 83 -11.81 -29.35 -12.46
CA GLY A 83 -12.45 -29.30 -13.77
C GLY A 83 -12.80 -27.91 -14.27
N ILE A 84 -12.12 -26.87 -13.76
CA ILE A 84 -12.36 -25.48 -14.14
C ILE A 84 -11.45 -25.12 -15.31
N PRO A 85 -12.00 -24.80 -16.51
CA PRO A 85 -11.19 -24.36 -17.64
C PRO A 85 -10.46 -23.04 -17.32
N ILE A 86 -9.17 -22.98 -17.65
CA ILE A 86 -8.35 -21.76 -17.43
C ILE A 86 -8.99 -20.54 -18.10
N ASN A 87 -9.57 -20.71 -19.30
CA ASN A 87 -10.23 -19.62 -20.02
C ASN A 87 -11.41 -19.05 -19.23
N SER A 88 -12.23 -19.91 -18.63
CA SER A 88 -13.36 -19.47 -17.78
C SER A 88 -12.87 -18.73 -16.53
N PHE A 89 -11.78 -19.19 -15.92
CA PHE A 89 -11.16 -18.50 -14.81
C PHE A 89 -10.66 -17.09 -15.22
N VAL A 90 -9.94 -16.98 -16.34
CA VAL A 90 -9.45 -15.69 -16.84
C VAL A 90 -10.61 -14.75 -17.16
N GLN A 91 -11.66 -15.23 -17.80
CA GLN A 91 -12.84 -14.43 -18.10
C GLN A 91 -13.51 -13.89 -16.83
N GLN A 92 -13.72 -14.72 -15.82
CA GLN A 92 -14.44 -14.33 -14.61
C GLN A 92 -13.57 -13.52 -13.64
N TYR A 93 -12.30 -13.89 -13.48
CA TYR A 93 -11.42 -13.28 -12.48
C TYR A 93 -10.56 -12.12 -13.00
N ILE A 94 -10.37 -12.00 -14.30
CA ILE A 94 -9.52 -10.95 -14.87
C ILE A 94 -10.35 -10.03 -15.76
N LEU A 95 -10.95 -10.56 -16.83
CA LEU A 95 -11.59 -9.74 -17.86
C LEU A 95 -12.87 -9.07 -17.38
N TYR A 96 -13.71 -9.79 -16.66
CA TYR A 96 -14.96 -9.23 -16.13
C TYR A 96 -14.72 -8.11 -15.11
N PRO A 97 -13.87 -8.25 -14.09
CA PRO A 97 -13.55 -7.12 -13.21
C PRO A 97 -12.89 -5.93 -13.92
N LEU A 98 -12.06 -6.19 -14.96
CA LEU A 98 -11.48 -5.12 -15.77
C LEU A 98 -12.55 -4.31 -16.51
N SER A 99 -13.54 -4.98 -17.12
CA SER A 99 -14.62 -4.30 -17.84
C SER A 99 -15.46 -3.42 -16.91
N ILE A 100 -15.78 -3.92 -15.70
CA ILE A 100 -16.47 -3.11 -14.68
C ILE A 100 -15.58 -1.94 -14.23
N GLY A 101 -14.29 -2.16 -14.06
CA GLY A 101 -13.33 -1.13 -13.69
C GLY A 101 -13.29 0.01 -14.72
N GLN A 102 -13.24 -0.32 -16.00
CA GLN A 102 -13.24 0.67 -17.10
C GLN A 102 -14.50 1.55 -17.09
N SER A 103 -15.68 0.95 -16.90
CA SER A 103 -16.92 1.72 -16.84
C SER A 103 -16.97 2.67 -15.65
N ARG A 104 -16.38 2.28 -14.50
CA ARG A 104 -16.31 3.11 -13.29
C ARG A 104 -15.30 4.24 -13.43
N VAL A 105 -14.15 3.99 -14.05
CA VAL A 105 -13.14 5.04 -14.30
C VAL A 105 -13.68 6.09 -15.27
N GLY A 106 -14.42 5.69 -16.31
CA GLY A 106 -15.03 6.62 -17.25
C GLY A 106 -16.09 7.56 -16.64
N SER A 107 -16.71 7.17 -15.52
CA SER A 107 -17.69 7.98 -14.79
C SER A 107 -17.10 8.72 -13.58
N TYR A 108 -15.78 8.76 -13.46
CA TYR A 108 -15.12 9.22 -12.26
C TYR A 108 -14.48 10.61 -12.43
N GLU A 109 -14.89 11.54 -11.58
CA GLU A 109 -14.30 12.87 -11.49
C GLU A 109 -13.48 13.00 -10.20
N ILE A 110 -12.17 13.28 -10.33
CA ILE A 110 -11.32 13.68 -9.21
C ILE A 110 -11.51 15.16 -8.98
N ASN A 111 -12.29 15.53 -7.97
CA ASN A 111 -12.48 16.89 -7.53
C ASN A 111 -12.18 17.02 -6.02
N LEU A 112 -12.10 18.27 -5.55
CA LEU A 112 -11.82 18.56 -4.12
C LEU A 112 -12.85 17.92 -3.20
N GLU A 113 -14.12 17.90 -3.60
CA GLU A 113 -15.19 17.33 -2.80
C GLU A 113 -15.02 15.82 -2.61
N ASN A 114 -14.84 15.08 -3.71
CA ASN A 114 -14.75 13.62 -3.67
C ASN A 114 -13.45 13.12 -3.04
N PHE A 115 -12.31 13.75 -3.34
CA PHE A 115 -11.02 13.27 -2.89
C PHE A 115 -10.65 13.81 -1.50
N PHE A 116 -10.81 15.11 -1.25
CA PHE A 116 -10.40 15.72 0.02
C PHE A 116 -11.52 15.77 1.05
N LEU A 117 -12.68 16.34 0.72
CA LEU A 117 -13.73 16.56 1.73
C LEU A 117 -14.34 15.25 2.21
N LYS A 118 -14.60 14.31 1.31
CA LYS A 118 -15.16 13.00 1.67
C LYS A 118 -14.26 12.20 2.63
N TYR A 119 -12.93 12.34 2.52
CA TYR A 119 -11.94 11.65 3.36
C TYR A 119 -11.17 12.62 4.26
N LYS A 120 -11.78 13.77 4.60
CA LYS A 120 -11.15 14.84 5.39
C LYS A 120 -10.48 14.33 6.67
N LEU A 121 -11.11 13.42 7.40
CA LEU A 121 -10.55 12.86 8.64
C LEU A 121 -9.27 12.04 8.38
N ILE A 122 -9.18 11.31 7.27
CA ILE A 122 -7.95 10.60 6.91
C ILE A 122 -6.85 11.59 6.52
N HIS A 123 -7.19 12.63 5.73
CA HIS A 123 -6.23 13.65 5.31
C HIS A 123 -5.69 14.48 6.47
N ILE A 124 -6.51 14.76 7.50
CA ILE A 124 -6.09 15.45 8.72
C ILE A 124 -4.91 14.74 9.40
N PHE A 125 -4.85 13.42 9.36
CA PHE A 125 -3.72 12.67 9.91
C PHE A 125 -2.64 12.37 8.85
N LEU A 126 -3.02 12.14 7.60
CA LEU A 126 -2.07 11.83 6.53
C LEU A 126 -1.13 13.02 6.23
N ILE A 127 -1.67 14.25 6.17
CA ILE A 127 -0.87 15.44 5.87
C ILE A 127 0.21 15.71 6.92
N PRO A 128 -0.08 15.75 8.25
CA PRO A 128 0.96 15.89 9.25
C PRO A 128 1.98 14.75 9.24
N TYR A 129 1.54 13.51 9.02
CA TYR A 129 2.45 12.37 8.88
C TYR A 129 3.42 12.55 7.70
N PHE A 130 2.91 12.98 6.56
CA PHE A 130 3.70 13.31 5.38
C PHE A 130 4.70 14.43 5.67
N LEU A 131 4.25 15.56 6.22
CA LEU A 131 5.10 16.72 6.52
C LEU A 131 6.21 16.38 7.50
N ILE A 132 5.94 15.59 8.55
CA ILE A 132 6.97 15.16 9.51
C ILE A 132 8.07 14.38 8.80
N ASN A 133 7.73 13.48 7.90
CA ASN A 133 8.71 12.66 7.19
C ASN A 133 9.47 13.45 6.12
N ILE A 134 8.82 14.36 5.41
CA ILE A 134 9.48 15.29 4.47
C ILE A 134 10.48 16.18 5.19
N LEU A 135 10.10 16.76 6.34
CA LEU A 135 11.03 17.57 7.15
C LEU A 135 12.24 16.77 7.62
N LYS A 136 12.13 15.45 7.82
CA LYS A 136 13.26 14.60 8.16
C LYS A 136 14.24 14.41 6.99
N ILE A 137 13.75 14.42 5.74
CA ILE A 137 14.62 14.35 4.55
C ILE A 137 15.60 15.54 4.55
N PHE A 138 15.12 16.75 4.89
CA PHE A 138 15.95 17.94 4.92
C PHE A 138 16.85 18.03 6.15
N ARG A 139 16.50 17.36 7.26
CA ARG A 139 17.22 17.47 8.54
C ARG A 139 18.20 16.35 8.82
N ILE A 140 17.97 15.17 8.28
CA ILE A 140 18.75 13.96 8.56
C ILE A 140 19.46 13.55 7.29
N LYS A 141 20.78 13.58 7.31
CA LYS A 141 21.59 13.14 6.16
C LYS A 141 21.25 11.69 5.80
N ASN A 142 21.01 11.46 4.52
CA ASN A 142 20.65 10.14 3.97
C ASN A 142 19.38 9.48 4.56
N TYR A 143 18.44 10.29 5.12
CA TYR A 143 17.18 9.76 5.66
C TYR A 143 16.41 8.92 4.62
N TYR A 144 16.45 9.33 3.36
CA TYR A 144 15.81 8.65 2.24
C TYR A 144 16.32 7.22 1.95
N LYS A 145 17.45 6.81 2.57
CA LYS A 145 17.99 5.44 2.54
C LYS A 145 17.63 4.61 3.77
N ASN A 146 17.05 5.24 4.79
CA ASN A 146 16.75 4.59 6.05
C ASN A 146 15.44 3.77 5.96
N PHE A 147 15.40 2.67 6.70
CA PHE A 147 14.21 1.83 6.82
C PHE A 147 12.94 2.63 7.20
N ASN A 148 13.06 3.64 8.06
CA ASN A 148 11.93 4.50 8.44
C ASN A 148 11.33 5.28 7.26
N PHE A 149 12.15 5.65 6.28
CA PHE A 149 11.67 6.29 5.07
C PHE A 149 10.93 5.30 4.16
N PHE A 150 11.43 4.06 4.02
CA PHE A 150 10.70 3.01 3.30
C PHE A 150 9.35 2.70 3.96
N LEU A 151 9.33 2.61 5.30
CA LEU A 151 8.09 2.43 6.05
C LEU A 151 7.10 3.58 5.80
N PHE A 152 7.59 4.83 5.81
CA PHE A 152 6.79 5.99 5.45
C PHE A 152 6.22 5.86 4.03
N LEU A 153 7.01 5.51 3.02
CA LEU A 153 6.56 5.34 1.64
C LEU A 153 5.50 4.25 1.52
N ILE A 154 5.72 3.09 2.17
CA ILE A 154 4.76 1.98 2.16
C ILE A 154 3.41 2.45 2.71
N ILE A 155 3.39 3.11 3.86
CA ILE A 155 2.17 3.57 4.51
C ILE A 155 1.49 4.64 3.66
N PHE A 156 2.23 5.66 3.23
CA PHE A 156 1.71 6.76 2.44
C PHE A 156 1.07 6.27 1.13
N LEU A 157 1.79 5.46 0.34
CA LEU A 157 1.29 4.92 -0.92
C LEU A 157 0.12 3.96 -0.70
N SER A 158 0.14 3.15 0.36
CA SER A 158 -0.97 2.25 0.69
C SER A 158 -2.24 3.03 1.06
N VAL A 159 -2.12 4.13 1.83
CA VAL A 159 -3.26 4.99 2.18
C VAL A 159 -3.85 5.63 0.93
N ILE A 160 -3.02 6.22 0.06
CA ILE A 160 -3.48 6.80 -1.20
C ILE A 160 -4.16 5.75 -2.08
N SER A 161 -3.58 4.55 -2.19
CA SER A 161 -4.17 3.44 -2.94
C SER A 161 -5.54 3.02 -2.41
N LEU A 162 -5.70 2.98 -1.09
CA LEU A 162 -6.98 2.63 -0.47
C LEU A 162 -8.02 3.74 -0.65
N ILE A 163 -7.64 5.02 -0.55
CA ILE A 163 -8.53 6.15 -0.88
C ILE A 163 -8.99 6.03 -2.33
N PHE A 164 -8.05 5.85 -3.26
CA PHE A 164 -8.36 5.71 -4.69
C PHE A 164 -9.32 4.53 -4.95
N HIS A 165 -9.08 3.39 -4.32
CA HIS A 165 -9.99 2.25 -4.39
C HIS A 165 -11.40 2.59 -3.92
N GLN A 166 -11.54 3.33 -2.80
CA GLN A 166 -12.85 3.72 -2.29
C GLN A 166 -13.58 4.68 -3.24
N LEU A 167 -12.85 5.57 -3.84
CA LEU A 167 -13.39 6.49 -4.84
C LEU A 167 -14.00 5.72 -6.01
N LEU A 168 -13.28 4.73 -6.54
CA LEU A 168 -13.74 3.92 -7.67
C LEU A 168 -14.94 3.03 -7.33
N THR A 169 -14.99 2.49 -6.10
CA THR A 169 -16.07 1.57 -5.71
C THR A 169 -17.29 2.27 -5.14
N LYS A 170 -17.22 3.59 -4.89
CA LYS A 170 -18.26 4.40 -4.19
C LYS A 170 -18.71 3.80 -2.85
N ASN A 171 -17.88 2.91 -2.31
CA ASN A 171 -18.19 2.14 -1.10
C ASN A 171 -17.17 2.52 -0.04
N GLN A 172 -17.49 2.79 1.07
CA GLN A 172 -17.37 3.72 1.81
C GLN A 172 -16.61 3.78 3.08
N ASN A 173 -16.96 3.11 4.10
CA ASN A 173 -16.51 3.43 5.46
C ASN A 173 -15.37 2.54 5.97
N PHE A 174 -15.04 1.45 5.30
CA PHE A 174 -14.09 0.47 5.82
C PHE A 174 -12.65 1.01 5.94
N ILE A 175 -12.29 2.08 5.22
CA ILE A 175 -10.94 2.66 5.30
C ILE A 175 -10.73 3.58 6.50
N PHE A 176 -11.76 3.87 7.27
CA PHE A 176 -11.62 4.75 8.46
C PHE A 176 -10.77 4.13 9.58
N PHE A 177 -10.47 2.83 9.53
CA PHE A 177 -9.44 2.23 10.38
C PHE A 177 -8.04 2.87 10.20
N LEU A 178 -7.81 3.57 9.08
CA LEU A 178 -6.57 4.30 8.83
C LEU A 178 -6.38 5.47 9.80
N ILE A 179 -7.45 6.05 10.32
CA ILE A 179 -7.39 7.18 11.26
C ILE A 179 -6.60 6.81 12.52
N PRO A 180 -6.98 5.79 13.32
CA PRO A 180 -6.19 5.41 14.48
C PRO A 180 -4.78 4.93 14.14
N LEU A 181 -4.60 4.29 12.99
CA LEU A 181 -3.27 3.89 12.51
C LEU A 181 -2.36 5.09 12.28
N LEU A 182 -2.81 6.08 11.52
CA LEU A 182 -2.05 7.30 11.23
C LEU A 182 -1.82 8.13 12.49
N ALA A 183 -2.82 8.24 13.37
CA ALA A 183 -2.70 8.92 14.65
C ALA A 183 -1.60 8.27 15.52
N ALA A 184 -1.55 6.94 15.60
CA ALA A 184 -0.53 6.21 16.32
C ALA A 184 0.87 6.45 15.73
N LEU A 185 1.01 6.44 14.40
CA LEU A 185 2.27 6.72 13.73
C LEU A 185 2.77 8.15 14.00
N ILE A 186 1.90 9.15 13.93
CA ILE A 186 2.23 10.53 14.29
C ILE A 186 2.67 10.60 15.76
N HIS A 187 1.95 9.92 16.64
CA HIS A 187 2.31 9.88 18.06
C HIS A 187 3.72 9.32 18.26
N ILE A 188 4.06 8.18 17.66
CA ILE A 188 5.39 7.56 17.74
C ILE A 188 6.46 8.53 17.23
N GLU A 189 6.19 9.22 16.12
CA GLU A 189 7.13 10.15 15.51
C GLU A 189 7.35 11.44 16.32
N THR A 190 6.39 11.85 17.11
CA THR A 190 6.38 13.10 17.88
C THR A 190 6.81 12.95 19.34
N THR A 191 6.74 11.73 19.92
CA THR A 191 7.02 11.47 21.36
C THR A 191 8.40 11.93 21.82
N LYS A 192 9.37 12.02 20.92
CA LYS A 192 10.75 12.42 21.23
C LYS A 192 11.01 13.93 21.21
N LYS A 193 10.00 14.81 21.02
CA LYS A 193 10.21 16.26 20.84
C LYS A 193 9.20 17.10 21.61
N LYS A 194 9.67 18.22 22.21
CA LYS A 194 8.82 19.28 22.82
C LYS A 194 7.75 19.86 21.89
N LYS A 195 7.84 19.60 20.58
CA LYS A 195 6.86 19.98 19.54
C LYS A 195 5.60 19.12 19.51
N LYS A 196 5.50 18.11 20.36
CA LYS A 196 4.35 17.19 20.47
C LYS A 196 3.04 17.95 20.69
N ILE A 197 3.05 18.91 21.63
CA ILE A 197 1.84 19.67 22.00
C ILE A 197 1.32 20.48 20.80
N VAL A 198 2.19 21.15 20.05
CA VAL A 198 1.81 21.97 18.90
C VAL A 198 1.14 21.12 17.80
N ILE A 199 1.71 19.95 17.49
CA ILE A 199 1.16 19.06 16.45
C ILE A 199 -0.18 18.49 16.91
N ILE A 200 -0.30 18.04 18.15
CA ILE A 200 -1.56 17.53 18.71
C ILE A 200 -2.63 18.62 18.74
N SER A 201 -2.27 19.84 19.15
CA SER A 201 -3.20 20.98 19.16
C SER A 201 -3.66 21.34 17.75
N LEU A 202 -2.77 21.28 16.77
CA LEU A 202 -3.09 21.56 15.37
C LEU A 202 -4.02 20.48 14.78
N ILE A 203 -3.76 19.21 15.07
CA ILE A 203 -4.64 18.11 14.67
C ILE A 203 -6.03 18.27 15.33
N PHE A 204 -6.06 18.58 16.63
CA PHE A 204 -7.31 18.79 17.36
C PHE A 204 -8.12 19.96 16.78
N LEU A 205 -7.47 21.08 16.49
CA LEU A 205 -8.11 22.23 15.83
C LEU A 205 -8.65 21.86 14.46
N LEU A 206 -7.86 21.17 13.62
CA LEU A 206 -8.30 20.70 12.30
C LEU A 206 -9.50 19.75 12.40
N CYS A 207 -9.52 18.84 13.38
CA CYS A 207 -10.68 17.99 13.63
C CYS A 207 -11.90 18.79 14.03
N PHE A 208 -11.74 19.77 14.93
CA PHE A 208 -12.84 20.62 15.41
C PHE A 208 -13.47 21.45 14.29
N PHE A 209 -12.66 22.05 13.41
CA PHE A 209 -13.17 22.82 12.26
C PHE A 209 -13.64 21.97 11.09
N SER A 210 -13.43 20.67 11.13
CA SER A 210 -13.85 19.75 10.05
C SER A 210 -15.22 19.10 10.28
N THR A 211 -15.77 19.25 11.47
CA THR A 211 -17.13 18.82 11.80
C THR A 211 -18.13 19.88 11.41
#